data_69d112c05aab0209daa0ffda713f0c4c
#
_entry.id   69d112c05aab0209daa0ffda713f0c4c
#
_cell.length_a   1.000
_cell.length_b   1.000
_cell.length_c   1.000
_cell.angle_alpha   90.00
_cell.angle_beta   90.00
_cell.angle_gamma   90.00
#
_symmetry.space_group_name_H-M   'P 1'
#
loop_
_entity.id
_entity.type
_entity.pdbx_description
1 polymer ?
#
loop_
_entity_poly.entity_id
_entity_poly.type
_entity_poly.pdbx_seq_one_letter_code
_entity_poly.pdbx_strand_id
1 'polypeptide(L)'
;MVEMDTRFWGPSGWKLLHLITFASPKKDLCDFFNTLPYVLPCKFCRASLSDYYMEDPCEKADNLPRWLWRIHNKVNEKLRGQNLCKHENPPFSEVQTAYKEKLAQGCSQTVFEGWEFLFSIAENHPYSRAGSTTTPLAGCPDLSTLTTPLLRNRWNVMEPDERIVYYKEFWNQLGPVLPFENWRDVWQEKSKTFVGDWMSTRKSTLQHLWKIRCALEKSLDLLNTTDYLSLCRQLQSVRSGCYKSTRSKTCRKKRRSE
;
A
#
# COMPACT_ATOMS: atom_id res chain seq x y z
N MET A 1 -13.58 11.72 9.38
CA MET A 1 -13.12 10.63 8.50
C MET A 1 -11.85 10.07 9.12
N VAL A 2 -11.77 8.78 9.31
CA VAL A 2 -10.64 8.13 9.99
C VAL A 2 -9.83 7.42 8.93
N GLU A 3 -8.64 7.92 8.64
CA GLU A 3 -7.66 7.28 7.73
C GLU A 3 -6.58 6.59 8.57
N MET A 4 -5.86 5.64 7.98
CA MET A 4 -4.76 4.95 8.64
C MET A 4 -3.52 5.83 8.69
N ASP A 5 -2.79 5.84 9.81
CA ASP A 5 -1.56 6.61 9.97
C ASP A 5 -0.48 6.08 9.01
N THR A 6 0.03 6.95 8.15
CA THR A 6 1.06 6.60 7.15
C THR A 6 2.37 6.14 7.77
N ARG A 7 2.67 6.56 9.01
CA ARG A 7 3.86 6.13 9.75
C ARG A 7 3.78 4.67 10.18
N PHE A 8 2.56 4.13 10.30
CA PHE A 8 2.34 2.73 10.64
C PHE A 8 2.55 1.82 9.42
N TRP A 9 1.87 2.09 8.31
CA TRP A 9 1.87 1.20 7.16
C TRP A 9 2.90 1.54 6.07
N GLY A 10 3.34 2.81 6.01
CA GLY A 10 4.22 3.27 4.94
C GLY A 10 5.55 2.54 4.87
N PRO A 11 6.31 2.45 5.98
CA PRO A 11 7.60 1.72 6.00
C PRO A 11 7.45 0.25 5.59
N SER A 12 6.41 -0.42 6.11
CA SER A 12 6.09 -1.81 5.78
C SER A 12 5.75 -1.98 4.29
N GLY A 13 4.96 -1.05 3.74
CA GLY A 13 4.64 -1.04 2.32
C GLY A 13 5.86 -0.88 1.43
N TRP A 14 6.72 0.11 1.70
CA TRP A 14 7.93 0.34 0.91
C TRP A 14 8.88 -0.86 0.93
N LYS A 15 9.07 -1.50 2.09
CA LYS A 15 9.90 -2.70 2.21
C LYS A 15 9.39 -3.83 1.31
N LEU A 16 8.10 -4.14 1.37
CA LEU A 16 7.50 -5.17 0.54
C LEU A 16 7.59 -4.84 -0.95
N LEU A 17 7.22 -3.62 -1.34
CA LEU A 17 7.19 -3.21 -2.74
C LEU A 17 8.58 -3.21 -3.37
N HIS A 18 9.60 -2.71 -2.67
CA HIS A 18 10.98 -2.81 -3.14
C HIS A 18 11.42 -4.27 -3.27
N LEU A 19 11.14 -5.11 -2.27
CA LEU A 19 11.51 -6.52 -2.34
C LEU A 19 10.90 -7.21 -3.57
N ILE A 20 9.65 -6.93 -3.89
CA ILE A 20 8.96 -7.42 -5.09
C ILE A 20 9.69 -6.96 -6.36
N THR A 21 10.04 -5.67 -6.49
CA THR A 21 10.71 -5.18 -7.70
C THR A 21 12.10 -5.76 -7.90
N PHE A 22 12.85 -6.00 -6.83
CA PHE A 22 14.20 -6.58 -6.93
C PHE A 22 14.19 -8.10 -7.16
N ALA A 23 13.15 -8.80 -6.73
CA ALA A 23 12.99 -10.24 -6.95
C ALA A 23 12.62 -10.55 -8.41
N SER A 24 11.81 -9.72 -9.04
CA SER A 24 11.31 -9.93 -10.40
C SER A 24 11.25 -8.60 -11.16
N PRO A 25 12.35 -8.11 -11.70
CA PRO A 25 12.41 -6.80 -12.38
C PRO A 25 11.69 -6.79 -13.74
N LYS A 26 10.70 -7.67 -13.96
CA LYS A 26 9.97 -7.80 -15.20
C LYS A 26 8.89 -6.71 -15.33
N LYS A 27 8.69 -6.25 -16.56
CA LYS A 27 7.67 -5.24 -16.91
C LYS A 27 6.23 -5.71 -16.59
N ASP A 28 6.02 -7.02 -16.53
CA ASP A 28 4.75 -7.68 -16.20
C ASP A 28 4.23 -7.34 -14.78
N LEU A 29 5.09 -6.78 -13.91
CA LEU A 29 4.70 -6.29 -12.59
C LEU A 29 3.94 -4.96 -12.65
N CYS A 30 3.92 -4.25 -13.79
CA CYS A 30 3.26 -2.96 -13.88
C CYS A 30 1.76 -3.06 -13.59
N ASP A 31 1.08 -4.15 -13.98
CA ASP A 31 -0.33 -4.35 -13.70
C ASP A 31 -0.60 -4.34 -12.18
N PHE A 32 0.24 -5.02 -11.40
CA PHE A 32 0.19 -4.96 -9.95
C PHE A 32 0.45 -3.53 -9.43
N PHE A 33 1.52 -2.89 -9.89
CA PHE A 33 1.87 -1.54 -9.43
C PHE A 33 0.80 -0.51 -9.78
N ASN A 34 0.14 -0.65 -10.92
CA ASN A 34 -0.94 0.25 -11.36
C ASN A 34 -2.18 0.20 -10.46
N THR A 35 -2.34 -0.83 -9.63
CA THR A 35 -3.42 -0.86 -8.65
C THR A 35 -3.14 0.01 -7.41
N LEU A 36 -1.87 0.28 -7.10
CA LEU A 36 -1.47 0.94 -5.85
C LEU A 36 -2.11 2.32 -5.62
N PRO A 37 -2.21 3.21 -6.62
CA PRO A 37 -2.87 4.51 -6.42
C PRO A 37 -4.27 4.40 -5.85
N TYR A 38 -5.00 3.33 -6.18
CA TYR A 38 -6.41 3.16 -5.81
C TYR A 38 -6.63 2.50 -4.46
N VAL A 39 -5.64 1.73 -3.96
CA VAL A 39 -5.80 0.92 -2.74
C VAL A 39 -5.15 1.52 -1.51
N LEU A 40 -4.27 2.52 -1.65
CA LEU A 40 -3.60 3.13 -0.48
C LEU A 40 -4.62 3.61 0.57
N PRO A 41 -4.37 3.33 1.87
CA PRO A 41 -5.33 3.59 2.94
C PRO A 41 -5.39 5.07 3.38
N CYS A 42 -4.93 5.99 2.55
CA CYS A 42 -4.93 7.43 2.78
C CYS A 42 -5.27 8.17 1.48
N LYS A 43 -6.34 8.97 1.45
CA LYS A 43 -6.76 9.70 0.25
C LYS A 43 -5.70 10.68 -0.28
N PHE A 44 -4.94 11.32 0.60
CA PHE A 44 -3.86 12.23 0.20
C PHE A 44 -2.67 11.47 -0.38
N CYS A 45 -2.45 10.22 0.07
CA CYS A 45 -1.44 9.34 -0.48
C CYS A 45 -1.87 8.84 -1.86
N ARG A 46 -3.15 8.45 -2.01
CA ARG A 46 -3.73 8.10 -3.33
C ARG A 46 -3.60 9.25 -4.32
N ALA A 47 -3.96 10.46 -3.90
CA ALA A 47 -3.84 11.66 -4.73
C ALA A 47 -2.40 11.90 -5.19
N SER A 48 -1.43 11.87 -4.28
CA SER A 48 -0.03 12.09 -4.63
C SER A 48 0.53 10.99 -5.51
N LEU A 49 0.19 9.72 -5.23
CA LEU A 49 0.67 8.61 -6.05
C LEU A 49 0.07 8.67 -7.46
N SER A 50 -1.18 9.12 -7.60
CA SER A 50 -1.80 9.36 -8.91
C SER A 50 -1.04 10.44 -9.70
N ASP A 51 -0.65 11.55 -9.05
CA ASP A 51 0.18 12.59 -9.68
C ASP A 51 1.52 12.00 -10.16
N TYR A 52 2.20 11.22 -9.30
CA TYR A 52 3.50 10.64 -9.63
C TYR A 52 3.43 9.62 -10.77
N TYR A 53 2.34 8.85 -10.87
CA TYR A 53 2.14 7.88 -11.95
C TYR A 53 1.77 8.55 -13.28
N MET A 54 1.10 9.70 -13.26
CA MET A 54 0.89 10.50 -14.47
C MET A 54 2.19 11.10 -15.00
N GLU A 55 3.11 11.48 -14.10
CA GLU A 55 4.41 12.04 -14.48
C GLU A 55 5.44 10.97 -14.91
N ASP A 56 5.46 9.82 -14.23
CA ASP A 56 6.42 8.72 -14.42
C ASP A 56 5.67 7.36 -14.38
N PRO A 57 4.94 7.00 -15.46
CA PRO A 57 4.16 5.77 -15.50
C PRO A 57 5.05 4.52 -15.54
N CYS A 58 4.60 3.46 -14.86
CA CYS A 58 5.31 2.19 -14.72
C CYS A 58 5.68 1.56 -16.07
N GLU A 59 4.80 1.66 -17.05
CA GLU A 59 4.96 1.06 -18.39
C GLU A 59 6.15 1.64 -19.16
N LYS A 60 6.57 2.87 -18.84
CA LYS A 60 7.73 3.53 -19.44
C LYS A 60 9.04 3.20 -18.73
N ALA A 61 8.99 2.42 -17.65
CA ALA A 61 10.15 2.10 -16.86
C ALA A 61 11.02 1.03 -17.55
N ASP A 62 12.27 1.34 -17.83
CA ASP A 62 13.27 0.35 -18.29
C ASP A 62 13.71 -0.56 -17.13
N ASN A 63 13.68 -0.06 -15.91
CA ASN A 63 14.12 -0.75 -14.70
C ASN A 63 13.15 -0.47 -13.55
N LEU A 64 12.32 -1.45 -13.19
CA LEU A 64 11.31 -1.30 -12.13
C LEU A 64 11.86 -0.98 -10.75
N PRO A 65 12.95 -1.63 -10.27
CA PRO A 65 13.57 -1.22 -9.00
C PRO A 65 13.96 0.26 -8.97
N ARG A 66 14.54 0.78 -10.04
CA ARG A 66 14.92 2.19 -10.15
C ARG A 66 13.72 3.11 -10.29
N TRP A 67 12.69 2.68 -11.01
CA TRP A 67 11.42 3.42 -11.10
C TRP A 67 10.76 3.55 -9.71
N LEU A 68 10.62 2.46 -8.96
CA LEU A 68 10.03 2.49 -7.63
C LEU A 68 10.86 3.35 -6.66
N TRP A 69 12.20 3.31 -6.78
CA TRP A 69 13.09 4.18 -6.02
C TRP A 69 12.82 5.67 -6.33
N ARG A 70 12.59 6.06 -7.59
CA ARG A 70 12.21 7.43 -7.96
C ARG A 70 10.86 7.82 -7.34
N ILE A 71 9.85 6.96 -7.44
CA ILE A 71 8.52 7.20 -6.84
C ILE A 71 8.64 7.36 -5.31
N HIS A 72 9.40 6.50 -4.64
CA HIS A 72 9.65 6.59 -3.20
C HIS A 72 10.33 7.92 -2.83
N ASN A 73 11.30 8.35 -3.61
CA ASN A 73 12.00 9.62 -3.41
C ASN A 73 11.07 10.83 -3.53
N LYS A 74 10.13 10.83 -4.49
CA LYS A 74 9.08 11.87 -4.59
C LYS A 74 8.22 11.95 -3.32
N VAL A 75 7.89 10.79 -2.72
CA VAL A 75 7.18 10.76 -1.44
C VAL A 75 8.03 11.35 -0.32
N ASN A 76 9.32 10.99 -0.23
CA ASN A 76 10.24 11.52 0.78
C ASN A 76 10.42 13.04 0.64
N GLU A 77 10.53 13.55 -0.58
CA GLU A 77 10.62 14.99 -0.87
C GLU A 77 9.37 15.73 -0.40
N LYS A 78 8.20 15.18 -0.68
CA LYS A 78 6.95 15.72 -0.16
C LYS A 78 6.95 15.76 1.38
N LEU A 79 7.41 14.70 2.03
CA LEU A 79 7.49 14.63 3.49
C LEU A 79 8.52 15.62 4.06
N ARG A 80 9.67 15.81 3.39
CA ARG A 80 10.65 16.85 3.75
C ARG A 80 10.06 18.25 3.65
N GLY A 81 9.36 18.54 2.56
CA GLY A 81 8.66 19.82 2.38
C GLY A 81 7.58 20.09 3.45
N GLN A 82 7.15 19.07 4.16
CA GLN A 82 6.21 19.16 5.28
C GLN A 82 6.90 19.10 6.66
N ASN A 83 8.22 19.04 6.72
CA ASN A 83 9.03 18.82 7.93
C ASN A 83 8.68 17.50 8.68
N LEU A 84 8.27 16.48 7.95
CA LEU A 84 7.93 15.15 8.49
C LEU A 84 9.06 14.14 8.31
N CYS A 85 10.02 14.41 7.46
CA CYS A 85 11.23 13.62 7.23
C CYS A 85 12.43 14.56 7.18
N LYS A 86 13.55 14.16 7.79
CA LYS A 86 14.80 14.94 7.80
C LYS A 86 15.93 14.23 7.04
N HIS A 87 15.75 12.96 6.71
CA HIS A 87 16.79 12.15 6.06
C HIS A 87 16.84 12.43 4.56
N GLU A 88 18.03 12.39 4.01
CA GLU A 88 18.25 12.40 2.57
C GLU A 88 17.81 11.07 1.94
N ASN A 89 17.58 11.08 0.65
CA ASN A 89 17.27 9.87 -0.09
C ASN A 89 18.55 9.05 -0.26
N PRO A 90 18.55 7.76 0.07
CA PRO A 90 19.71 6.92 -0.18
C PRO A 90 19.97 6.80 -1.70
N PRO A 91 21.24 6.71 -2.14
CA PRO A 91 21.58 6.40 -3.51
C PRO A 91 20.96 5.08 -3.96
N PHE A 92 20.61 4.96 -5.24
CA PHE A 92 20.01 3.73 -5.76
C PHE A 92 20.91 2.50 -5.56
N SER A 93 22.24 2.67 -5.63
CA SER A 93 23.22 1.60 -5.41
C SER A 93 23.11 0.99 -4.01
N GLU A 94 22.95 1.80 -2.97
CA GLU A 94 22.77 1.33 -1.60
C GLU A 94 21.45 0.55 -1.44
N VAL A 95 20.36 1.09 -1.97
CA VAL A 95 19.06 0.41 -1.97
C VAL A 95 19.15 -0.93 -2.71
N GLN A 96 19.81 -0.95 -3.87
CA GLN A 96 20.00 -2.15 -4.66
C GLN A 96 20.80 -3.22 -3.89
N THR A 97 21.90 -2.82 -3.25
CA THR A 97 22.73 -3.74 -2.45
C THR A 97 21.92 -4.35 -1.32
N ALA A 98 21.24 -3.52 -0.52
CA ALA A 98 20.45 -3.97 0.62
C ALA A 98 19.34 -4.98 0.24
N TYR A 99 18.62 -4.74 -0.85
CA TYR A 99 17.56 -5.67 -1.28
C TYR A 99 18.09 -6.93 -1.97
N LYS A 100 19.22 -6.85 -2.68
CA LYS A 100 19.88 -8.06 -3.22
C LYS A 100 20.42 -8.96 -2.12
N GLU A 101 21.02 -8.40 -1.09
CA GLU A 101 21.47 -9.15 0.10
C GLU A 101 20.29 -9.83 0.80
N LYS A 102 19.19 -9.09 0.98
CA LYS A 102 17.97 -9.63 1.59
C LYS A 102 17.37 -10.79 0.80
N LEU A 103 17.34 -10.68 -0.53
CA LEU A 103 16.90 -11.77 -1.41
C LEU A 103 17.84 -12.97 -1.36
N ALA A 104 19.15 -12.75 -1.27
CA ALA A 104 20.14 -13.81 -1.15
C ALA A 104 20.05 -14.59 0.17
N GLN A 105 19.59 -13.95 1.26
CA GLN A 105 19.32 -14.61 2.54
C GLN A 105 18.17 -15.63 2.46
N GLY A 106 17.27 -15.48 1.48
CA GLY A 106 16.11 -16.35 1.31
C GLY A 106 14.99 -16.10 2.32
N CYS A 107 13.87 -16.80 2.13
CA CYS A 107 12.66 -16.57 2.93
C CYS A 107 12.74 -17.10 4.36
N SER A 108 13.58 -18.09 4.64
CA SER A 108 13.76 -18.65 5.99
C SER A 108 14.38 -17.67 7.00
N GLN A 109 15.10 -16.66 6.50
CA GLN A 109 15.71 -15.61 7.32
C GLN A 109 15.07 -14.24 7.10
N THR A 110 14.12 -14.14 6.17
CA THR A 110 13.46 -12.90 5.82
C THR A 110 12.03 -12.89 6.35
N VAL A 111 11.80 -12.09 7.38
CA VAL A 111 10.46 -11.85 7.92
C VAL A 111 9.59 -11.18 6.85
N PHE A 112 8.33 -11.60 6.74
CA PHE A 112 7.38 -10.92 5.86
C PHE A 112 7.09 -9.52 6.38
N GLU A 113 7.70 -8.50 5.78
CA GLU A 113 7.65 -7.10 6.25
C GLU A 113 6.44 -6.30 5.72
N GLY A 114 5.49 -6.94 5.06
CA GLY A 114 4.34 -6.27 4.42
C GLY A 114 3.06 -6.19 5.25
N TRP A 115 3.00 -6.78 6.45
CA TRP A 115 1.71 -6.99 7.14
C TRP A 115 0.99 -5.70 7.51
N GLU A 116 1.67 -4.70 8.06
CA GLU A 116 1.05 -3.44 8.45
C GLU A 116 0.43 -2.74 7.23
N PHE A 117 1.09 -2.80 6.09
CA PHE A 117 0.59 -2.27 4.83
C PHE A 117 -0.64 -3.02 4.33
N LEU A 118 -0.57 -4.34 4.23
CA LEU A 118 -1.65 -5.17 3.71
C LEU A 118 -2.90 -5.10 4.61
N PHE A 119 -2.72 -5.19 5.92
CA PHE A 119 -3.85 -5.04 6.85
C PHE A 119 -4.45 -3.64 6.83
N SER A 120 -3.64 -2.59 6.58
CA SER A 120 -4.15 -1.22 6.44
C SER A 120 -4.96 -1.04 5.15
N ILE A 121 -4.56 -1.68 4.05
CA ILE A 121 -5.36 -1.73 2.81
C ILE A 121 -6.70 -2.44 3.08
N ALA A 122 -6.67 -3.61 3.73
CA ALA A 122 -7.89 -4.36 4.07
C ALA A 122 -8.82 -3.57 4.99
N GLU A 123 -8.28 -2.85 5.97
CA GLU A 123 -9.04 -1.99 6.89
C GLU A 123 -9.72 -0.84 6.16
N ASN A 124 -9.08 -0.30 5.10
CA ASN A 124 -9.60 0.79 4.28
C ASN A 124 -10.37 0.29 3.04
N HIS A 125 -11.01 -0.86 3.15
CA HIS A 125 -11.84 -1.45 2.09
C HIS A 125 -12.77 -0.41 1.45
N PRO A 126 -12.98 -0.41 0.11
CA PRO A 126 -13.83 0.58 -0.57
C PRO A 126 -15.23 0.73 0.03
N TYR A 127 -15.85 -0.35 0.48
CA TYR A 127 -17.17 -0.32 1.14
C TYR A 127 -17.11 -0.12 2.66
N SER A 128 -15.93 0.10 3.25
CA SER A 128 -15.84 0.47 4.65
C SER A 128 -16.20 1.94 4.84
N ARG A 129 -16.63 2.31 6.06
CA ARG A 129 -16.92 3.72 6.40
C ARG A 129 -15.76 4.67 6.09
N ALA A 130 -14.52 4.20 6.20
CA ALA A 130 -13.32 4.99 5.89
C ALA A 130 -13.04 5.03 4.40
N GLY A 131 -13.22 3.89 3.71
CA GLY A 131 -12.92 3.74 2.29
C GLY A 131 -13.97 4.33 1.35
N SER A 132 -15.24 4.39 1.77
CA SER A 132 -16.34 4.83 0.90
C SER A 132 -16.46 6.34 0.71
N THR A 133 -15.56 7.15 1.27
CA THR A 133 -15.70 8.60 1.21
C THR A 133 -15.14 9.17 -0.09
N THR A 134 -16.00 9.86 -0.80
CA THR A 134 -15.74 10.52 -2.10
C THR A 134 -15.73 12.06 -2.00
N THR A 135 -15.45 12.61 -0.82
CA THR A 135 -15.36 14.07 -0.69
C THR A 135 -14.19 14.61 -1.50
N PRO A 136 -14.44 15.46 -2.52
CA PRO A 136 -13.40 16.02 -3.37
C PRO A 136 -12.31 16.71 -2.55
N LEU A 137 -11.07 16.65 -3.02
CA LEU A 137 -9.98 17.41 -2.45
C LEU A 137 -10.10 18.90 -2.81
N ALA A 138 -9.55 19.76 -1.97
CA ALA A 138 -9.55 21.21 -2.22
C ALA A 138 -8.87 21.54 -3.56
N GLY A 139 -9.51 22.37 -4.36
CA GLY A 139 -9.04 22.74 -5.70
C GLY A 139 -9.43 21.70 -6.78
N CYS A 140 -10.35 20.78 -6.49
CA CYS A 140 -10.88 19.86 -7.49
C CYS A 140 -11.50 20.68 -8.65
N PRO A 141 -11.11 20.39 -9.92
CA PRO A 141 -11.74 21.00 -11.09
C PRO A 141 -13.15 20.45 -11.30
N ASP A 142 -13.81 20.92 -12.36
CA ASP A 142 -15.12 20.39 -12.75
C ASP A 142 -15.03 18.88 -12.98
N LEU A 143 -16.00 18.14 -12.44
CA LEU A 143 -16.01 16.68 -12.52
C LEU A 143 -16.08 16.15 -13.96
N SER A 144 -16.67 16.92 -14.89
CA SER A 144 -16.74 16.57 -16.31
C SER A 144 -15.37 16.50 -16.98
N THR A 145 -14.37 17.18 -16.42
CA THR A 145 -12.99 17.17 -16.93
C THR A 145 -12.17 15.97 -16.46
N LEU A 146 -12.66 15.23 -15.46
CA LEU A 146 -11.96 14.09 -14.85
C LEU A 146 -12.28 12.79 -15.62
N THR A 147 -11.73 12.69 -16.83
CA THR A 147 -12.07 11.64 -17.81
C THR A 147 -11.39 10.29 -17.54
N THR A 148 -10.30 10.24 -16.75
CA THR A 148 -9.59 9.00 -16.48
C THR A 148 -9.74 8.55 -15.03
N PRO A 149 -9.69 7.22 -14.76
CA PRO A 149 -9.72 6.71 -13.39
C PRO A 149 -8.63 7.33 -12.49
N LEU A 150 -7.44 7.56 -13.05
CA LEU A 150 -6.33 8.12 -12.29
C LEU A 150 -6.58 9.58 -11.88
N LEU A 151 -7.16 10.40 -12.77
CA LEU A 151 -7.61 11.77 -12.45
C LEU A 151 -8.73 11.78 -11.41
N ARG A 152 -9.72 10.89 -11.54
CA ARG A 152 -10.80 10.77 -10.56
C ARG A 152 -10.27 10.35 -9.18
N ASN A 153 -9.31 9.43 -9.16
CA ASN A 153 -8.63 9.01 -7.93
C ASN A 153 -7.78 10.14 -7.34
N ARG A 154 -7.07 10.89 -8.19
CA ARG A 154 -6.29 12.08 -7.81
C ARG A 154 -7.12 13.06 -6.99
N TRP A 155 -8.37 13.27 -7.37
CA TRP A 155 -9.27 14.23 -6.73
C TRP A 155 -10.20 13.62 -5.68
N ASN A 156 -10.06 12.32 -5.40
CA ASN A 156 -10.87 11.55 -4.45
C ASN A 156 -12.38 11.57 -4.78
N VAL A 157 -12.70 11.46 -6.06
CA VAL A 157 -14.08 11.45 -6.58
C VAL A 157 -14.47 10.11 -7.20
N MET A 158 -13.63 9.08 -7.08
CA MET A 158 -14.00 7.72 -7.46
C MET A 158 -14.98 7.12 -6.46
N GLU A 159 -16.10 6.61 -6.98
CA GLU A 159 -17.07 5.90 -6.17
C GLU A 159 -16.54 4.54 -5.66
N PRO A 160 -17.10 4.01 -4.56
CA PRO A 160 -16.71 2.70 -4.03
C PRO A 160 -16.78 1.58 -5.08
N ASP A 161 -17.78 1.59 -5.96
CA ASP A 161 -17.97 0.60 -7.03
C ASP A 161 -16.92 0.70 -8.14
N GLU A 162 -16.36 1.87 -8.37
CA GLU A 162 -15.22 2.03 -9.27
C GLU A 162 -13.92 1.55 -8.61
N ARG A 163 -13.73 1.85 -7.34
CA ARG A 163 -12.51 1.50 -6.60
C ARG A 163 -12.41 0.02 -6.26
N ILE A 164 -13.54 -0.68 -6.06
CA ILE A 164 -13.53 -2.12 -5.71
C ILE A 164 -12.90 -2.97 -6.82
N VAL A 165 -12.98 -2.55 -8.07
CA VAL A 165 -12.33 -3.24 -9.20
C VAL A 165 -10.82 -3.31 -8.99
N TYR A 166 -10.18 -2.17 -8.74
CA TYR A 166 -8.73 -2.09 -8.48
C TYR A 166 -8.33 -2.76 -7.16
N TYR A 167 -9.21 -2.71 -6.16
CA TYR A 167 -9.00 -3.39 -4.89
C TYR A 167 -8.94 -4.91 -5.06
N LYS A 168 -9.87 -5.49 -5.81
CA LYS A 168 -9.86 -6.91 -6.13
C LYS A 168 -8.65 -7.30 -6.98
N GLU A 169 -8.33 -6.48 -7.96
CA GLU A 169 -7.17 -6.71 -8.83
C GLU A 169 -5.86 -6.70 -8.03
N PHE A 170 -5.68 -5.75 -7.12
CA PHE A 170 -4.52 -5.73 -6.20
C PHE A 170 -4.34 -7.06 -5.47
N TRP A 171 -5.41 -7.59 -4.88
CA TRP A 171 -5.34 -8.84 -4.13
C TRP A 171 -5.11 -10.07 -5.03
N ASN A 172 -5.68 -10.09 -6.22
CA ASN A 172 -5.50 -11.16 -7.18
C ASN A 172 -4.05 -11.23 -7.67
N GLN A 173 -3.42 -10.08 -7.86
CA GLN A 173 -2.06 -10.01 -8.39
C GLN A 173 -0.98 -10.09 -7.31
N LEU A 174 -1.29 -9.78 -6.05
CA LEU A 174 -0.29 -9.76 -4.98
C LEU A 174 0.38 -11.13 -4.78
N GLY A 175 -0.39 -12.21 -4.72
CA GLY A 175 0.15 -13.55 -4.51
C GLY A 175 1.23 -13.93 -5.53
N PRO A 176 0.93 -13.85 -6.84
CA PRO A 176 1.89 -14.18 -7.90
C PRO A 176 3.18 -13.35 -7.90
N VAL A 177 3.13 -12.08 -7.45
CA VAL A 177 4.30 -11.18 -7.47
C VAL A 177 5.14 -11.23 -6.20
N LEU A 178 4.74 -12.00 -5.17
CA LEU A 178 5.52 -12.14 -3.95
C LEU A 178 6.93 -12.65 -4.25
N PRO A 179 7.97 -12.17 -3.56
CA PRO A 179 9.36 -12.37 -3.97
C PRO A 179 9.85 -13.82 -3.84
N PHE A 180 9.37 -14.55 -2.86
CA PHE A 180 9.81 -15.92 -2.57
C PHE A 180 8.75 -16.95 -2.95
N GLU A 181 9.19 -18.08 -3.50
CA GLU A 181 8.33 -19.19 -3.93
C GLU A 181 7.45 -19.69 -2.76
N ASN A 182 8.06 -19.96 -1.60
CA ASN A 182 7.32 -20.40 -0.41
C ASN A 182 6.21 -19.41 0.00
N TRP A 183 6.42 -18.11 -0.19
CA TRP A 183 5.38 -17.11 0.09
C TRP A 183 4.25 -17.18 -0.93
N ARG A 184 4.58 -17.37 -2.23
CA ARG A 184 3.59 -17.54 -3.29
C ARG A 184 2.75 -18.80 -3.09
N ASP A 185 3.39 -19.92 -2.76
CA ASP A 185 2.71 -21.21 -2.57
C ASP A 185 1.73 -21.16 -1.41
N VAL A 186 2.16 -20.66 -0.25
CA VAL A 186 1.28 -20.52 0.92
C VAL A 186 0.14 -19.55 0.62
N TRP A 187 0.43 -18.43 -0.05
CA TRP A 187 -0.59 -17.45 -0.44
C TRP A 187 -1.63 -18.08 -1.37
N GLN A 188 -1.18 -18.79 -2.38
CA GLN A 188 -2.04 -19.45 -3.36
C GLN A 188 -2.88 -20.57 -2.74
N GLU A 189 -2.27 -21.43 -1.92
CA GLU A 189 -2.96 -22.51 -1.21
C GLU A 189 -4.10 -21.96 -0.35
N LYS A 190 -3.82 -20.93 0.47
CA LYS A 190 -4.82 -20.36 1.36
C LYS A 190 -5.90 -19.57 0.63
N SER A 191 -5.54 -18.92 -0.48
CA SER A 191 -6.53 -18.22 -1.31
C SER A 191 -7.55 -19.18 -1.95
N LYS A 192 -7.15 -20.39 -2.30
CA LYS A 192 -8.04 -21.43 -2.83
C LYS A 192 -8.98 -22.02 -1.78
N THR A 193 -8.61 -22.01 -0.51
CA THR A 193 -9.41 -22.63 0.57
C THR A 193 -10.57 -21.77 1.07
N PHE A 194 -10.66 -20.53 0.61
CA PHE A 194 -11.74 -19.65 1.03
C PHE A 194 -13.00 -19.87 0.18
N VAL A 195 -14.12 -20.13 0.85
CA VAL A 195 -15.43 -20.27 0.19
C VAL A 195 -16.07 -18.89 0.05
N GLY A 196 -16.33 -18.48 -1.18
CA GLY A 196 -16.93 -17.19 -1.52
C GLY A 196 -15.91 -16.08 -1.86
N ASP A 197 -16.42 -14.84 -2.04
CA ASP A 197 -15.58 -13.67 -2.34
C ASP A 197 -15.06 -13.02 -1.05
N TRP A 198 -13.86 -13.43 -0.64
CA TRP A 198 -13.21 -12.87 0.57
C TRP A 198 -12.85 -11.38 0.44
N MET A 199 -12.82 -10.85 -0.78
CA MET A 199 -12.56 -9.45 -1.07
C MET A 199 -13.83 -8.57 -1.05
N SER A 200 -14.99 -9.14 -0.78
CA SER A 200 -16.28 -8.43 -0.84
C SER A 200 -16.51 -7.47 0.33
N THR A 201 -15.88 -7.72 1.47
CA THR A 201 -16.05 -6.89 2.67
C THR A 201 -14.73 -6.70 3.43
N ARG A 202 -14.64 -5.60 4.17
CA ARG A 202 -13.53 -5.36 5.10
C ARG A 202 -13.30 -6.55 6.06
N LYS A 203 -14.37 -7.12 6.62
CA LYS A 203 -14.29 -8.22 7.59
C LYS A 203 -13.73 -9.49 6.96
N SER A 204 -14.26 -9.89 5.81
CA SER A 204 -13.81 -11.09 5.10
C SER A 204 -12.35 -10.96 4.65
N THR A 205 -11.94 -9.79 4.16
CA THR A 205 -10.55 -9.52 3.77
C THR A 205 -9.60 -9.62 4.97
N LEU A 206 -9.91 -8.98 6.08
CA LEU A 206 -9.08 -9.05 7.29
C LEU A 206 -8.95 -10.48 7.83
N GLN A 207 -10.05 -11.24 7.87
CA GLN A 207 -10.03 -12.63 8.33
C GLN A 207 -9.23 -13.54 7.40
N HIS A 208 -9.33 -13.30 6.08
CA HIS A 208 -8.56 -14.06 5.11
C HIS A 208 -7.06 -13.79 5.22
N LEU A 209 -6.68 -12.50 5.26
CA LEU A 209 -5.28 -12.11 5.47
C LEU A 209 -4.70 -12.66 6.77
N TRP A 210 -5.48 -12.70 7.83
CA TRP A 210 -5.05 -13.29 9.09
C TRP A 210 -4.74 -14.79 8.94
N LYS A 211 -5.57 -15.55 8.23
CA LYS A 211 -5.31 -16.96 7.94
C LYS A 211 -4.03 -17.15 7.10
N ILE A 212 -3.81 -16.29 6.09
CA ILE A 212 -2.58 -16.32 5.31
C ILE A 212 -1.36 -16.01 6.19
N ARG A 213 -1.46 -14.99 7.04
CA ARG A 213 -0.39 -14.64 7.99
C ARG A 213 -0.02 -15.81 8.89
N CYS A 214 -1.00 -16.42 9.55
CA CYS A 214 -0.75 -17.58 10.40
C CYS A 214 -0.12 -18.73 9.64
N ALA A 215 -0.53 -18.98 8.39
CA ALA A 215 0.02 -20.04 7.57
C ALA A 215 1.47 -19.75 7.15
N LEU A 216 1.78 -18.52 6.76
CA LEU A 216 3.14 -18.08 6.41
C LEU A 216 4.08 -18.16 7.62
N GLU A 217 3.65 -17.63 8.75
CA GLU A 217 4.46 -17.66 9.99
C GLU A 217 4.74 -19.11 10.44
N LYS A 218 3.75 -20.00 10.30
CA LYS A 218 3.95 -21.44 10.57
C LYS A 218 4.92 -22.07 9.56
N SER A 219 4.77 -21.78 8.27
CA SER A 219 5.63 -22.31 7.20
C SER A 219 7.08 -21.86 7.32
N LEU A 220 7.31 -20.67 7.84
CA LEU A 220 8.63 -20.10 8.05
C LEU A 220 9.21 -20.34 9.45
N ASP A 221 8.50 -21.14 10.26
CA ASP A 221 8.85 -21.44 11.66
C ASP A 221 9.02 -20.16 12.53
N LEU A 222 8.24 -19.14 12.23
CA LEU A 222 8.26 -17.87 12.94
C LEU A 222 7.29 -17.89 14.11
N LEU A 223 7.71 -17.35 15.25
CA LEU A 223 6.85 -17.16 16.42
C LEU A 223 5.84 -16.04 16.13
N ASN A 224 4.55 -16.42 16.00
CA ASN A 224 3.46 -15.46 15.98
C ASN A 224 3.06 -15.11 17.42
N THR A 225 3.48 -13.94 17.88
CA THR A 225 3.15 -13.44 19.22
C THR A 225 1.88 -12.59 19.27
N THR A 226 1.26 -12.33 18.12
CA THR A 226 0.09 -11.46 18.00
C THR A 226 -1.16 -12.30 17.73
N ASP A 227 -2.22 -12.13 18.52
CA ASP A 227 -3.54 -12.69 18.21
C ASP A 227 -4.40 -11.76 17.35
N TYR A 228 -5.47 -12.31 16.74
CA TYR A 228 -6.35 -11.55 15.84
C TYR A 228 -7.03 -10.35 16.52
N LEU A 229 -7.43 -10.48 17.79
CA LEU A 229 -8.08 -9.37 18.51
C LEU A 229 -7.08 -8.25 18.79
N SER A 230 -5.85 -8.60 19.15
CA SER A 230 -4.76 -7.63 19.32
C SER A 230 -4.44 -6.91 18.04
N LEU A 231 -4.38 -7.61 16.90
CA LEU A 231 -4.25 -6.99 15.58
C LEU A 231 -5.41 -6.01 15.31
N CYS A 232 -6.65 -6.41 15.54
CA CYS A 232 -7.82 -5.54 15.34
C CYS A 232 -7.76 -4.28 16.22
N ARG A 233 -7.32 -4.41 17.49
CA ARG A 233 -7.12 -3.26 18.40
C ARG A 233 -6.01 -2.34 17.88
N GLN A 234 -4.89 -2.91 17.42
CA GLN A 234 -3.79 -2.15 16.83
C GLN A 234 -4.27 -1.34 15.61
N LEU A 235 -4.97 -1.97 14.67
CA LEU A 235 -5.52 -1.28 13.50
C LEU A 235 -6.50 -0.15 13.89
N GLN A 236 -7.26 -0.32 14.96
CA GLN A 236 -8.13 0.73 15.49
C GLN A 236 -7.33 1.88 16.11
N SER A 237 -6.26 1.60 16.85
CA SER A 237 -5.44 2.60 17.52
C SER A 237 -4.65 3.48 16.56
N VAL A 238 -4.24 2.94 15.40
CA VAL A 238 -3.47 3.67 14.37
C VAL A 238 -4.36 4.37 13.33
N ARG A 239 -5.67 4.36 13.51
CA ARG A 239 -6.56 5.22 12.73
C ARG A 239 -6.26 6.67 13.04
N SER A 240 -5.59 7.35 12.12
CA SER A 240 -5.31 8.76 12.29
C SER A 240 -6.61 9.54 12.16
N GLY A 241 -6.96 10.24 13.23
CA GLY A 241 -7.90 11.33 13.10
C GLY A 241 -7.23 12.47 12.32
N CYS A 242 -7.12 12.40 11.00
CA CYS A 242 -6.77 13.59 10.19
C CYS A 242 -7.70 14.78 10.50
N TYR A 243 -8.70 14.56 11.33
CA TYR A 243 -9.76 15.49 11.68
C TYR A 243 -9.69 16.07 13.10
N LYS A 244 -9.01 15.45 14.06
CA LYS A 244 -9.21 15.81 15.50
C LYS A 244 -7.97 16.25 16.25
N SER A 245 -6.79 16.31 15.68
CA SER A 245 -5.61 16.64 16.47
C SER A 245 -4.68 17.62 15.75
N THR A 246 -4.56 18.81 16.31
CA THR A 246 -3.48 19.77 16.07
C THR A 246 -2.08 19.19 16.39
N ARG A 247 -2.00 18.00 16.98
CA ARG A 247 -0.77 17.30 17.38
C ARG A 247 -0.33 16.19 16.42
N SER A 248 -1.20 15.66 15.56
CA SER A 248 -0.78 14.65 14.59
C SER A 248 -0.22 15.31 13.34
N LYS A 249 1.10 15.23 13.17
CA LYS A 249 1.78 15.58 11.91
C LYS A 249 1.38 14.52 10.89
N THR A 250 0.42 14.82 10.04
CA THR A 250 -0.04 13.95 8.95
C THR A 250 0.44 14.50 7.61
N CYS A 251 0.29 13.73 6.53
CA CYS A 251 0.60 14.14 5.15
C CYS A 251 -0.19 15.37 4.65
N ARG A 252 -1.00 15.99 5.50
CA ARG A 252 -1.82 17.15 5.18
C ARG A 252 -0.95 18.40 5.14
N LYS A 253 -0.91 19.11 4.02
CA LYS A 253 -0.36 20.46 3.97
C LYS A 253 -1.05 21.35 5.02
N LYS A 254 -0.28 21.96 5.95
CA LYS A 254 -0.80 23.09 6.72
C LYS A 254 -1.25 24.15 5.69
N ARG A 255 -2.52 24.59 5.75
CA ARG A 255 -2.88 25.86 5.14
C ARG A 255 -1.99 26.91 5.80
N ARG A 256 -1.18 27.60 5.02
CA ARG A 256 -0.63 28.88 5.45
C ARG A 256 -1.85 29.79 5.63
N SER A 257 -2.11 30.20 6.86
CA SER A 257 -2.90 31.41 7.12
C SER A 257 -2.11 32.55 6.53
N GLU A 258 -2.63 33.14 5.46
CA GLU A 258 -2.28 34.50 5.07
C GLU A 258 -2.81 35.47 6.13
#